data_8fda07f1be4894ed3a4333c352aac569
#
_entry.id   8fda07f1be4894ed3a4333c352aac569
#
_cell.length_a   1.000
_cell.length_b   1.000
_cell.length_c   1.000
_cell.angle_alpha   90.00
_cell.angle_beta   90.00
_cell.angle_gamma   90.00
#
_symmetry.space_group_name_H-M   'P 1'
#
loop_
_entity.id
_entity.type
_entity.pdbx_description
1 polymer ?
#
loop_
_entity_poly.entity_id
_entity_poly.type
_entity_poly.pdbx_seq_one_letter_code
_entity_poly.pdbx_strand_id
1 'polypeptide(L)'
;MGGGQGLGPIKTIVKSLDKVKSDFQEIIVTGTNKKLYKSLKKRLKKYKKKICLMGYAHNINELMSVSDLIITKPGGITTSEALSKKLPMLIIKPIPGQEANNTVYLTEQKAAININNPKEINLIVEDLFTNPEKLKRISEACGRIAKPAAALDIARFILSL
;
A
#
# COMPACT_ATOMS: atom_id res chain seq x y z
N MET A 1 3.82 -0.15 3.34
CA MET A 1 3.58 -0.29 4.81
C MET A 1 3.52 -1.76 5.21
N GLY A 2 3.93 -2.12 6.44
CA GLY A 2 3.90 -3.50 6.96
C GLY A 2 2.97 -3.65 8.17
N GLY A 3 1.84 -2.95 8.18
CA GLY A 3 0.97 -2.81 9.35
C GLY A 3 1.67 -2.04 10.49
N GLY A 4 1.00 -1.94 11.65
CA GLY A 4 1.53 -1.21 12.81
C GLY A 4 2.86 -1.75 13.35
N GLN A 5 3.18 -3.01 13.07
CA GLN A 5 4.42 -3.65 13.49
C GLN A 5 5.55 -3.58 12.43
N GLY A 6 5.32 -2.98 11.27
CA GLY A 6 6.33 -2.86 10.20
C GLY A 6 6.87 -4.21 9.71
N LEU A 7 5.99 -5.19 9.55
CA LEU A 7 6.34 -6.54 9.12
C LEU A 7 6.43 -6.63 7.59
N GLY A 8 7.19 -7.63 7.11
CA GLY A 8 7.33 -7.92 5.69
C GLY A 8 8.70 -7.55 5.12
N PRO A 9 8.90 -7.72 3.81
CA PRO A 9 10.20 -7.57 3.15
C PRO A 9 10.52 -6.10 2.78
N ILE A 10 10.23 -5.13 3.67
CA ILE A 10 10.34 -3.69 3.38
C ILE A 10 11.72 -3.32 2.85
N LYS A 11 12.80 -3.85 3.43
CA LYS A 11 14.17 -3.58 2.94
C LYS A 11 14.40 -4.05 1.50
N THR A 12 13.85 -5.21 1.13
CA THR A 12 13.95 -5.76 -0.22
C THR A 12 13.19 -4.88 -1.20
N ILE A 13 11.99 -4.42 -0.81
CA ILE A 13 11.15 -3.53 -1.62
C ILE A 13 11.86 -2.22 -1.87
N VAL A 14 12.33 -1.51 -0.84
CA VAL A 14 13.06 -0.24 -0.98
C VAL A 14 14.28 -0.40 -1.89
N LYS A 15 15.06 -1.48 -1.71
CA LYS A 15 16.22 -1.76 -2.59
C LYS A 15 15.80 -2.03 -4.04
N SER A 16 14.63 -2.65 -4.25
CA SER A 16 14.12 -2.90 -5.60
C SER A 16 13.60 -1.61 -6.22
N LEU A 17 12.83 -0.80 -5.48
CA LEU A 17 12.30 0.47 -5.94
C LEU A 17 13.39 1.49 -6.33
N ASP A 18 14.53 1.45 -5.68
CA ASP A 18 15.70 2.30 -6.04
C ASP A 18 16.22 2.05 -7.47
N LYS A 19 15.81 0.96 -8.12
CA LYS A 19 16.13 0.63 -9.52
C LYS A 19 15.15 1.17 -10.55
N VAL A 20 13.99 1.65 -10.12
CA VAL A 20 12.97 2.26 -10.98
C VAL A 20 13.57 3.49 -11.64
N LYS A 21 13.38 3.66 -12.96
CA LYS A 21 13.93 4.79 -13.70
C LYS A 21 13.09 6.05 -13.54
N SER A 22 11.77 5.90 -13.54
CA SER A 22 10.82 6.99 -13.34
C SER A 22 11.11 7.75 -12.06
N ASP A 23 10.92 9.07 -12.06
CA ASP A 23 11.12 9.89 -10.87
C ASP A 23 9.91 9.80 -9.95
N PHE A 24 10.15 9.56 -8.65
CA PHE A 24 9.14 9.52 -7.61
C PHE A 24 9.80 9.64 -6.22
N GLN A 25 8.97 9.82 -5.21
CA GLN A 25 9.41 9.79 -3.81
C GLN A 25 8.69 8.69 -3.04
N GLU A 26 9.36 8.17 -2.02
CA GLU A 26 8.84 7.10 -1.18
C GLU A 26 8.51 7.62 0.22
N ILE A 27 7.32 7.30 0.72
CA ILE A 27 6.97 7.43 2.13
C ILE A 27 7.03 6.03 2.75
N ILE A 28 7.99 5.81 3.64
CA ILE A 28 8.19 4.51 4.29
C ILE A 28 7.75 4.60 5.74
N VAL A 29 6.69 3.88 6.09
CA VAL A 29 6.22 3.77 7.47
C VAL A 29 6.64 2.43 8.06
N THR A 30 7.47 2.45 9.09
CA THR A 30 8.01 1.25 9.75
C THR A 30 7.20 0.81 10.98
N GLY A 31 6.20 1.59 11.38
CA GLY A 31 5.41 1.34 12.57
C GLY A 31 6.28 1.28 13.84
N THR A 32 6.01 0.34 14.71
CA THR A 32 6.76 0.14 15.96
C THR A 32 8.11 -0.55 15.77
N ASN A 33 8.49 -0.92 14.53
CA ASN A 33 9.73 -1.64 14.23
C ASN A 33 10.96 -0.71 14.27
N LYS A 34 11.44 -0.39 15.47
CA LYS A 34 12.62 0.46 15.70
C LYS A 34 13.89 -0.09 15.02
N LYS A 35 14.04 -1.45 14.96
CA LYS A 35 15.19 -2.10 14.31
C LYS A 35 15.19 -1.87 12.80
N LEU A 36 14.04 -1.99 12.16
CA LEU A 36 13.87 -1.70 10.74
C LEU A 36 14.14 -0.22 10.45
N TYR A 37 13.53 0.68 11.23
CA TYR A 37 13.74 2.13 11.11
C TYR A 37 15.24 2.49 11.16
N LYS A 38 15.94 2.07 12.21
CA LYS A 38 17.39 2.33 12.37
C LYS A 38 18.21 1.80 11.19
N SER A 39 17.87 0.59 10.72
CA SER A 39 18.56 -0.04 9.59
C SER A 39 18.35 0.71 8.27
N LEU A 40 17.15 1.20 7.99
CA LEU A 40 16.85 2.01 6.81
C LEU A 40 17.51 3.39 6.93
N LYS A 41 17.39 4.06 8.08
CA LYS A 41 17.99 5.38 8.35
C LYS A 41 19.49 5.42 8.04
N LYS A 42 20.23 4.36 8.42
CA LYS A 42 21.68 4.26 8.13
C LYS A 42 21.97 4.16 6.62
N ARG A 43 21.01 3.78 5.80
CA ARG A 43 21.18 3.53 4.37
C ARG A 43 20.54 4.59 3.47
N LEU A 44 19.81 5.56 4.02
CA LEU A 44 19.08 6.57 3.22
C LEU A 44 19.97 7.26 2.20
N LYS A 45 21.20 7.65 2.60
CA LYS A 45 22.16 8.33 1.71
C LYS A 45 22.66 7.47 0.53
N LYS A 46 22.37 6.15 0.54
CA LYS A 46 22.79 5.21 -0.51
C LYS A 46 21.72 5.01 -1.59
N TYR A 47 20.50 5.45 -1.32
CA TYR A 47 19.38 5.34 -2.27
C TYR A 47 19.30 6.58 -3.15
N LYS A 48 18.96 6.36 -4.43
CA LYS A 48 18.80 7.42 -5.43
C LYS A 48 17.47 8.15 -5.27
N LYS A 49 16.46 7.42 -4.79
CA LYS A 49 15.11 7.97 -4.61
C LYS A 49 14.99 8.82 -3.36
N LYS A 50 14.18 9.87 -3.41
CA LYS A 50 13.82 10.67 -2.23
C LYS A 50 12.97 9.83 -1.30
N ILE A 51 13.42 9.63 -0.06
CA ILE A 51 12.75 8.78 0.92
C ILE A 51 12.38 9.60 2.16
N CYS A 52 11.09 9.68 2.45
CA CYS A 52 10.55 10.13 3.72
C CYS A 52 10.39 8.91 4.64
N LEU A 53 11.29 8.72 5.60
CA LEU A 53 11.28 7.59 6.52
C LEU A 53 10.60 7.96 7.82
N MET A 54 9.52 7.27 8.15
CA MET A 54 8.73 7.44 9.37
C MET A 54 8.75 6.18 10.24
N GLY A 55 8.66 6.37 11.55
CA GLY A 55 8.39 5.32 12.52
C GLY A 55 6.92 4.94 12.55
N TYR A 56 6.32 5.00 13.75
CA TYR A 56 4.87 4.93 13.92
C TYR A 56 4.26 6.27 13.48
N ALA A 57 3.27 6.21 12.61
CA ALA A 57 2.55 7.38 12.09
C ALA A 57 1.10 7.34 12.57
N HIS A 58 0.62 8.44 13.14
CA HIS A 58 -0.77 8.59 13.58
C HIS A 58 -1.69 9.10 12.47
N ASN A 59 -1.11 9.69 11.43
CA ASN A 59 -1.79 10.34 10.32
C ASN A 59 -1.73 9.51 9.02
N ILE A 60 -1.89 8.19 9.12
CA ILE A 60 -1.88 7.27 7.96
C ILE A 60 -2.88 7.69 6.88
N ASN A 61 -4.06 8.15 7.31
CA ASN A 61 -5.11 8.64 6.42
C ASN A 61 -4.63 9.80 5.52
N GLU A 62 -3.88 10.75 6.09
CA GLU A 62 -3.29 11.87 5.34
C GLU A 62 -2.21 11.39 4.38
N LEU A 63 -1.33 10.49 4.85
CA LEU A 63 -0.29 9.90 4.02
C LEU A 63 -0.85 9.13 2.83
N MET A 64 -1.95 8.39 3.01
CA MET A 64 -2.66 7.73 1.91
C MET A 64 -3.27 8.75 0.95
N SER A 65 -3.79 9.89 1.44
CA SER A 65 -4.42 10.91 0.60
C SER A 65 -3.44 11.63 -0.33
N VAL A 66 -2.15 11.69 0.03
CA VAL A 66 -1.10 12.34 -0.79
C VAL A 66 -0.28 11.32 -1.59
N SER A 67 -0.67 10.04 -1.57
CA SER A 67 0.03 8.98 -2.28
C SER A 67 -0.73 8.56 -3.54
N ASP A 68 -0.01 8.21 -4.59
CA ASP A 68 -0.55 7.69 -5.84
C ASP A 68 -0.65 6.16 -5.85
N LEU A 69 0.10 5.50 -4.97
CA LEU A 69 0.22 4.05 -4.91
C LEU A 69 0.60 3.61 -3.49
N ILE A 70 0.01 2.52 -3.01
CA ILE A 70 0.41 1.91 -1.73
C ILE A 70 0.95 0.50 -1.92
N ILE A 71 2.07 0.20 -1.27
CA ILE A 71 2.62 -1.15 -1.17
C ILE A 71 2.38 -1.63 0.25
N THR A 72 1.56 -2.66 0.42
CA THR A 72 1.12 -3.09 1.75
C THR A 72 0.74 -4.58 1.80
N LYS A 73 0.44 -5.06 2.99
CA LYS A 73 -0.30 -6.30 3.21
C LYS A 73 -1.81 -6.01 3.17
N PRO A 74 -2.64 -6.95 2.71
CA PRO A 74 -4.07 -6.73 2.53
C PRO A 74 -4.88 -6.95 3.82
N GLY A 75 -4.48 -6.28 4.91
CA GLY A 75 -5.24 -6.27 6.16
C GLY A 75 -6.54 -5.48 6.00
N GLY A 76 -7.64 -5.92 6.64
CA GLY A 76 -8.98 -5.38 6.44
C GLY A 76 -9.07 -3.86 6.57
N ILE A 77 -8.54 -3.28 7.66
CA ILE A 77 -8.57 -1.82 7.88
C ILE A 77 -7.78 -1.10 6.78
N THR A 78 -6.53 -1.51 6.53
CA THR A 78 -5.67 -0.85 5.53
C THR A 78 -6.27 -0.91 4.13
N THR A 79 -6.90 -2.03 3.75
CA THR A 79 -7.56 -2.16 2.44
C THR A 79 -8.79 -1.27 2.34
N SER A 80 -9.62 -1.19 3.38
CA SER A 80 -10.80 -0.33 3.41
C SER A 80 -10.43 1.15 3.33
N GLU A 81 -9.38 1.57 4.03
CA GLU A 81 -8.83 2.92 3.97
C GLU A 81 -8.31 3.25 2.57
N ALA A 82 -7.51 2.36 1.97
CA ALA A 82 -6.97 2.54 0.63
C ALA A 82 -8.08 2.61 -0.44
N LEU A 83 -9.08 1.74 -0.37
CA LEU A 83 -10.24 1.76 -1.26
C LEU A 83 -11.00 3.07 -1.16
N SER A 84 -11.25 3.57 0.06
CA SER A 84 -11.94 4.84 0.30
C SER A 84 -11.21 6.05 -0.27
N LYS A 85 -9.88 5.94 -0.42
CA LYS A 85 -9.02 6.95 -1.05
C LYS A 85 -8.82 6.71 -2.55
N LYS A 86 -9.43 5.67 -3.12
CA LYS A 86 -9.20 5.22 -4.50
C LYS A 86 -7.71 4.96 -4.78
N LEU A 87 -6.97 4.54 -3.75
CA LEU A 87 -5.52 4.38 -3.79
C LEU A 87 -5.14 2.99 -4.32
N PRO A 88 -4.52 2.88 -5.50
CA PRO A 88 -4.05 1.61 -6.06
C PRO A 88 -3.15 0.84 -5.10
N MET A 89 -3.32 -0.48 -5.03
CA MET A 89 -2.61 -1.32 -4.08
C MET A 89 -1.68 -2.32 -4.77
N LEU A 90 -0.41 -2.38 -4.33
CA LEU A 90 0.47 -3.51 -4.57
C LEU A 90 0.53 -4.36 -3.30
N ILE A 91 0.01 -5.57 -3.38
CA ILE A 91 -0.10 -6.49 -2.25
C ILE A 91 1.13 -7.39 -2.21
N ILE A 92 1.73 -7.51 -1.03
CA ILE A 92 2.93 -8.33 -0.82
C ILE A 92 2.73 -9.30 0.35
N LYS A 93 3.14 -10.54 0.12
CA LYS A 93 3.18 -11.60 1.13
C LYS A 93 1.94 -11.64 2.03
N PRO A 94 0.74 -11.84 1.49
CA PRO A 94 -0.44 -12.06 2.30
C PRO A 94 -0.24 -13.27 3.22
N ILE A 95 -0.75 -13.19 4.44
CA ILE A 95 -0.77 -14.32 5.37
C ILE A 95 -1.97 -15.23 4.99
N PRO A 96 -1.83 -16.56 5.06
CA PRO A 96 -2.95 -17.47 4.85
C PRO A 96 -4.18 -17.11 5.71
N GLY A 97 -5.37 -17.33 5.17
CA GLY A 97 -6.63 -16.94 5.80
C GLY A 97 -7.14 -15.60 5.29
N GLN A 98 -7.51 -14.67 6.17
CA GLN A 98 -8.17 -13.42 5.82
C GLN A 98 -7.38 -12.57 4.80
N GLU A 99 -6.06 -12.43 4.96
CA GLU A 99 -5.25 -11.65 4.03
C GLU A 99 -5.21 -12.29 2.64
N ALA A 100 -5.17 -13.63 2.55
CA ALA A 100 -5.23 -14.34 1.28
C ALA A 100 -6.58 -14.11 0.57
N ASN A 101 -7.69 -14.24 1.29
CA ASN A 101 -9.04 -14.01 0.76
C ASN A 101 -9.21 -12.55 0.30
N ASN A 102 -8.73 -11.58 1.08
CA ASN A 102 -8.72 -10.18 0.67
C ASN A 102 -7.90 -9.96 -0.60
N THR A 103 -6.77 -10.67 -0.75
CA THR A 103 -5.93 -10.57 -1.96
C THR A 103 -6.70 -11.06 -3.18
N VAL A 104 -7.32 -12.24 -3.09
CA VAL A 104 -8.13 -12.80 -4.19
C VAL A 104 -9.21 -11.80 -4.60
N TYR A 105 -10.04 -11.38 -3.65
CA TYR A 105 -11.11 -10.41 -3.91
C TYR A 105 -10.59 -9.13 -4.59
N LEU A 106 -9.56 -8.50 -4.05
CA LEU A 106 -9.03 -7.23 -4.57
C LEU A 106 -8.43 -7.37 -5.97
N THR A 107 -7.79 -8.51 -6.27
CA THR A 107 -7.22 -8.77 -7.60
C THR A 107 -8.30 -9.10 -8.64
N GLU A 108 -9.31 -9.88 -8.28
CA GLU A 108 -10.49 -10.14 -9.13
C GLU A 108 -11.24 -8.85 -9.47
N GLN A 109 -11.39 -7.94 -8.50
CA GLN A 109 -11.98 -6.62 -8.69
C GLN A 109 -11.05 -5.63 -9.43
N LYS A 110 -9.83 -6.03 -9.78
CA LYS A 110 -8.79 -5.19 -10.43
C LYS A 110 -8.41 -3.95 -9.62
N ALA A 111 -8.64 -3.97 -8.31
CA ALA A 111 -8.31 -2.90 -7.37
C ALA A 111 -6.90 -3.03 -6.78
N ALA A 112 -6.22 -4.16 -7.02
CA ALA A 112 -4.87 -4.42 -6.57
C ALA A 112 -4.09 -5.32 -7.53
N ILE A 113 -2.76 -5.27 -7.41
CA ILE A 113 -1.84 -6.22 -8.05
C ILE A 113 -1.14 -7.01 -6.96
N ASN A 114 -1.19 -8.35 -7.03
CA ASN A 114 -0.45 -9.21 -6.11
C ASN A 114 0.99 -9.39 -6.58
N ILE A 115 1.95 -9.13 -5.68
CA ILE A 115 3.38 -9.22 -5.93
C ILE A 115 3.92 -10.51 -5.32
N ASN A 116 4.16 -11.51 -6.14
CA ASN A 116 4.70 -12.79 -5.70
C ASN A 116 6.18 -12.68 -5.29
N ASN A 117 6.96 -11.90 -6.03
CA ASN A 117 8.38 -11.70 -5.78
C ASN A 117 8.69 -10.22 -5.46
N PRO A 118 8.95 -9.86 -4.20
CA PRO A 118 9.29 -8.48 -3.83
C PRO A 118 10.53 -7.89 -4.51
N LYS A 119 11.38 -8.74 -5.12
CA LYS A 119 12.57 -8.26 -5.85
C LYS A 119 12.22 -7.71 -7.25
N GLU A 120 11.04 -8.04 -7.76
CA GLU A 120 10.56 -7.64 -9.09
C GLU A 120 9.60 -6.47 -9.06
N ILE A 121 9.32 -5.94 -7.88
CA ILE A 121 8.36 -4.82 -7.71
C ILE A 121 8.75 -3.58 -8.52
N ASN A 122 10.04 -3.38 -8.79
CA ASN A 122 10.52 -2.29 -9.63
C ASN A 122 9.98 -2.35 -11.06
N LEU A 123 9.80 -3.55 -11.62
CA LEU A 123 9.26 -3.71 -12.97
C LEU A 123 7.79 -3.30 -13.02
N ILE A 124 7.04 -3.68 -12.01
CA ILE A 124 5.61 -3.36 -11.91
C ILE A 124 5.42 -1.86 -11.67
N VAL A 125 6.21 -1.27 -10.77
CA VAL A 125 6.11 0.17 -10.48
C VAL A 125 6.54 1.00 -11.69
N GLU A 126 7.61 0.60 -12.41
CA GLU A 126 8.02 1.25 -13.65
C GLU A 126 6.90 1.21 -14.69
N ASP A 127 6.29 0.03 -14.91
CA ASP A 127 5.17 -0.12 -15.85
C ASP A 127 3.98 0.75 -15.47
N LEU A 128 3.63 0.86 -14.18
CA LEU A 128 2.52 1.71 -13.73
C LEU A 128 2.82 3.20 -13.92
N PHE A 129 4.07 3.64 -13.73
CA PHE A 129 4.43 5.04 -13.88
C PHE A 129 4.63 5.47 -15.34
N THR A 130 5.06 4.54 -16.19
CA THR A 130 5.16 4.79 -17.63
C THR A 130 3.83 4.62 -18.37
N ASN A 131 2.83 4.00 -17.73
CA ASN A 131 1.48 3.79 -18.28
C ASN A 131 0.40 4.34 -17.32
N PRO A 132 0.20 5.66 -17.24
CA PRO A 132 -0.72 6.29 -16.27
C PRO A 132 -2.16 5.77 -16.34
N GLU A 133 -2.62 5.37 -17.53
CA GLU A 133 -3.95 4.78 -17.71
C GLU A 133 -4.14 3.45 -16.95
N LYS A 134 -3.07 2.66 -16.75
CA LYS A 134 -3.14 1.46 -15.90
C LYS A 134 -3.39 1.81 -14.45
N LEU A 135 -2.63 2.79 -13.93
CA LEU A 135 -2.77 3.27 -12.56
C LEU A 135 -4.18 3.85 -12.33
N LYS A 136 -4.67 4.65 -13.27
CA LYS A 136 -6.02 5.23 -13.25
C LYS A 136 -7.10 4.15 -13.21
N ARG A 137 -7.02 3.12 -14.05
CA ARG A 137 -7.98 2.00 -14.06
C ARG A 137 -8.03 1.27 -12.72
N ILE A 138 -6.90 1.06 -12.07
CA ILE A 138 -6.85 0.45 -10.73
C ILE A 138 -7.51 1.38 -9.71
N SER A 139 -7.22 2.68 -9.77
CA SER A 139 -7.84 3.69 -8.90
C SER A 139 -9.36 3.73 -9.06
N GLU A 140 -9.87 3.70 -10.29
CA GLU A 140 -11.30 3.62 -10.58
C GLU A 140 -11.92 2.32 -10.03
N ALA A 141 -11.21 1.19 -10.16
CA ALA A 141 -11.64 -0.08 -9.59
C ALA A 141 -11.72 -0.02 -8.06
N CYS A 142 -10.74 0.60 -7.39
CA CYS A 142 -10.82 0.86 -5.95
C CYS A 142 -12.09 1.64 -5.59
N GLY A 143 -12.38 2.71 -6.34
CA GLY A 143 -13.57 3.54 -6.11
C GLY A 143 -14.90 2.79 -6.27
N ARG A 144 -14.99 1.86 -7.23
CA ARG A 144 -16.22 1.08 -7.45
C ARG A 144 -16.59 0.19 -6.27
N ILE A 145 -15.61 -0.40 -5.59
CA ILE A 145 -15.84 -1.33 -4.48
C ILE A 145 -15.70 -0.69 -3.09
N ALA A 146 -15.29 0.58 -3.04
CA ALA A 146 -15.18 1.32 -1.80
C ALA A 146 -16.53 1.51 -1.11
N LYS A 147 -16.53 1.48 0.22
CA LYS A 147 -17.70 1.73 1.08
C LYS A 147 -17.37 2.79 2.12
N PRO A 148 -17.11 4.06 1.73
CA PRO A 148 -16.67 5.09 2.66
C PRO A 148 -17.69 5.45 3.72
N ALA A 149 -18.99 5.23 3.45
CA ALA A 149 -20.09 5.51 4.38
C ALA A 149 -20.52 4.27 5.20
N ALA A 150 -19.77 3.15 5.15
CA ALA A 150 -20.19 1.87 5.75
C ALA A 150 -20.66 1.98 7.22
N ALA A 151 -19.98 2.78 8.05
CA ALA A 151 -20.36 2.97 9.45
C ALA A 151 -21.73 3.65 9.58
N LEU A 152 -22.02 4.66 8.76
CA LEU A 152 -23.32 5.35 8.72
C LEU A 152 -24.43 4.44 8.18
N ASP A 153 -24.12 3.65 7.17
CA ASP A 153 -25.09 2.71 6.57
C ASP A 153 -25.47 1.62 7.58
N ILE A 154 -24.51 1.08 8.33
CA ILE A 154 -24.75 0.14 9.42
C ILE A 154 -25.61 0.79 10.53
N ALA A 155 -25.26 2.01 10.95
CA ALA A 155 -26.02 2.72 11.97
C ALA A 155 -27.48 2.96 11.54
N ARG A 156 -27.71 3.39 10.29
CA ARG A 156 -29.06 3.56 9.72
C ARG A 156 -29.83 2.25 9.69
N PHE A 157 -29.18 1.16 9.26
CA PHE A 157 -29.81 -0.15 9.26
C PHE A 157 -30.24 -0.59 10.66
N ILE A 158 -29.39 -0.45 11.67
CA ILE A 158 -29.74 -0.79 13.08
C ILE A 158 -30.92 0.05 13.57
N LEU A 159 -30.96 1.34 13.25
CA LEU A 159 -32.04 2.23 13.67
C LEU A 159 -33.37 1.97 12.92
N SER A 160 -33.36 1.19 11.86
CA SER A 160 -34.55 0.82 11.09
C SER A 160 -35.15 -0.54 11.49
N LEU A 161 -34.51 -1.27 12.42
CA LEU A 161 -35.00 -2.53 12.99
C LEU A 161 -35.98 -2.28 14.13
#